data_a3625c31e1507a5c527190dcf84157ce
#
_entry.id   a3625c31e1507a5c527190dcf84157ce
#
_cell.length_a   1.000
_cell.length_b   1.000
_cell.length_c   1.000
_cell.angle_alpha   90.00
_cell.angle_beta   90.00
_cell.angle_gamma   90.00
#
_symmetry.space_group_name_H-M   'P 1'
#
loop_
_entity.id
_entity.type
_entity.pdbx_description
1 polymer ?
#
loop_
_entity_poly.entity_id
_entity_poly.type
_entity_poly.pdbx_seq_one_letter_code
_entity_poly.pdbx_strand_id
1 'polypeptide(L)'
;MDSGYWQSQFEDWLRHHHQEQDAAHDIFHFRRVWATAQTLGENSPVDWLVVLSACYFHDIVSLAKNHPQRHRSSILAAAETRCIFLRDFPDFPAEKLAGICHAIEAHSFSAKIAPTTPEAKIVQDA
;
A
#
# COMPACT_ATOMS: atom_id res chain seq x y z
N MET A 1 9.97 -8.42 -14.06
CA MET A 1 8.66 -7.99 -13.59
C MET A 1 8.66 -6.49 -13.49
N ASP A 2 7.62 -5.87 -13.98
CA ASP A 2 7.68 -4.45 -14.30
C ASP A 2 6.99 -3.59 -13.25
N SER A 3 7.77 -3.16 -12.23
CA SER A 3 7.23 -2.27 -11.20
C SER A 3 6.84 -0.89 -11.76
N GLY A 4 7.54 -0.42 -12.79
CA GLY A 4 7.19 0.84 -13.45
C GLY A 4 5.82 0.78 -14.11
N TYR A 5 5.50 -0.33 -14.76
CA TYR A 5 4.18 -0.53 -15.36
C TYR A 5 3.09 -0.48 -14.28
N TRP A 6 3.25 -1.21 -13.18
CA TRP A 6 2.25 -1.25 -12.13
C TRP A 6 2.16 0.07 -11.37
N GLN A 7 3.28 0.75 -11.17
CA GLN A 7 3.26 2.09 -10.58
C GLN A 7 2.38 3.03 -11.41
N SER A 8 2.53 3.00 -12.72
CA SER A 8 1.72 3.79 -13.64
C SER A 8 0.24 3.43 -13.53
N GLN A 9 -0.07 2.12 -13.48
CA GLN A 9 -1.46 1.65 -13.34
C GLN A 9 -2.07 2.11 -12.01
N PHE A 10 -1.32 2.03 -10.92
CA PHE A 10 -1.80 2.45 -9.62
C PHE A 10 -2.06 3.96 -9.58
N GLU A 11 -1.15 4.74 -10.14
CA GLU A 11 -1.32 6.20 -10.17
C GLU A 11 -2.52 6.60 -11.02
N ASP A 12 -2.74 5.95 -12.16
CA ASP A 12 -3.91 6.22 -12.99
C ASP A 12 -5.20 5.87 -12.26
N TRP A 13 -5.22 4.73 -11.55
CA TRP A 13 -6.38 4.32 -10.77
C TRP A 13 -6.70 5.36 -9.68
N LEU A 14 -5.67 5.83 -8.98
CA LEU A 14 -5.84 6.83 -7.93
C LEU A 14 -6.38 8.14 -8.49
N ARG A 15 -5.90 8.58 -9.65
CA ARG A 15 -6.40 9.80 -10.29
C ARG A 15 -7.88 9.70 -10.65
N HIS A 16 -8.34 8.52 -11.04
CA HIS A 16 -9.73 8.32 -11.48
C HIS A 16 -10.69 8.08 -10.31
N HIS A 17 -10.22 7.52 -9.19
CA HIS A 17 -11.08 7.10 -8.09
C HIS A 17 -10.99 7.99 -6.86
N HIS A 18 -9.88 8.71 -6.69
CA HIS A 18 -9.75 9.74 -5.67
C HIS A 18 -9.97 11.09 -6.32
N GLN A 19 -11.22 11.50 -6.38
CA GLN A 19 -11.60 12.75 -7.04
C GLN A 19 -11.51 13.96 -6.12
N GLU A 20 -10.77 13.83 -5.04
CA GLU A 20 -10.57 14.92 -4.11
C GLU A 20 -9.52 15.89 -4.63
N GLN A 21 -9.58 17.11 -4.12
CA GLN A 21 -8.72 18.21 -4.55
C GLN A 21 -7.24 17.91 -4.38
N ASP A 22 -6.90 16.94 -3.54
CA ASP A 22 -5.53 16.61 -3.18
C ASP A 22 -5.01 15.32 -3.82
N ALA A 23 -5.66 14.81 -4.87
CA ALA A 23 -5.23 13.57 -5.51
C ALA A 23 -3.78 13.64 -5.99
N ALA A 24 -3.37 14.76 -6.57
CA ALA A 24 -1.99 14.95 -7.01
C ALA A 24 -1.03 14.99 -5.82
N HIS A 25 -1.47 15.57 -4.70
CA HIS A 25 -0.69 15.65 -3.48
C HIS A 25 -0.46 14.26 -2.90
N ASP A 26 -1.50 13.41 -2.90
CA ASP A 26 -1.42 12.04 -2.43
C ASP A 26 -0.45 11.21 -3.28
N ILE A 27 -0.44 11.40 -4.59
CA ILE A 27 0.48 10.70 -5.47
C ILE A 27 1.93 11.06 -5.16
N PHE A 28 2.23 12.33 -4.91
CA PHE A 28 3.57 12.75 -4.50
C PHE A 28 3.98 12.13 -3.16
N HIS A 29 3.04 12.01 -2.22
CA HIS A 29 3.29 11.33 -0.96
C HIS A 29 3.63 9.85 -1.20
N PHE A 30 2.86 9.16 -2.02
CA PHE A 30 3.10 7.75 -2.31
C PHE A 30 4.42 7.52 -3.05
N ARG A 31 4.79 8.43 -3.94
CA ARG A 31 6.08 8.38 -4.61
C ARG A 31 7.24 8.49 -3.62
N ARG A 32 7.10 9.38 -2.62
CA ARG A 32 8.12 9.53 -1.59
C ARG A 32 8.22 8.28 -0.71
N VAL A 33 7.08 7.72 -0.33
CA VAL A 33 7.06 6.48 0.45
C VAL A 33 7.72 5.34 -0.34
N TRP A 34 7.39 5.23 -1.62
CA TRP A 34 7.99 4.23 -2.51
C TRP A 34 9.51 4.40 -2.63
N ALA A 35 9.97 5.63 -2.82
CA ALA A 35 11.40 5.92 -2.90
C ALA A 35 12.12 5.55 -1.60
N THR A 36 11.52 5.89 -0.45
CA THR A 36 12.07 5.54 0.86
C THR A 36 12.13 4.03 1.04
N ALA A 37 11.08 3.32 0.62
CA ALA A 37 11.03 1.86 0.72
C ALA A 37 12.13 1.22 -0.13
N GLN A 38 12.39 1.74 -1.32
CA GLN A 38 13.46 1.24 -2.18
C GLN A 38 14.83 1.42 -1.54
N THR A 39 15.05 2.55 -0.88
CA THR A 39 16.29 2.80 -0.16
C THR A 39 16.45 1.85 1.03
N LEU A 40 15.38 1.68 1.82
CA LEU A 40 15.41 0.80 2.98
C LEU A 40 15.65 -0.66 2.60
N GLY A 41 15.09 -1.09 1.49
CA GLY A 41 15.21 -2.48 1.02
C GLY A 41 16.33 -2.72 0.04
N GLU A 42 17.20 -1.75 -0.18
CA GLU A 42 18.34 -1.88 -1.08
C GLU A 42 19.16 -3.10 -0.70
N ASN A 43 19.45 -3.94 -1.68
CA ASN A 43 20.20 -5.20 -1.49
C ASN A 43 19.43 -6.27 -0.70
N SER A 44 18.13 -6.08 -0.44
CA SER A 44 17.32 -7.08 0.24
C SER A 44 16.56 -7.93 -0.78
N PRO A 45 16.46 -9.26 -0.56
CA PRO A 45 15.70 -10.13 -1.48
C PRO A 45 14.21 -10.07 -1.15
N VAL A 46 13.55 -9.01 -1.60
CA VAL A 46 12.12 -8.80 -1.33
C VAL A 46 11.32 -8.81 -2.63
N ASP A 47 10.02 -9.04 -2.50
CA ASP A 47 9.10 -8.93 -3.63
C ASP A 47 8.72 -7.46 -3.79
N TRP A 48 9.33 -6.79 -4.75
CA TRP A 48 9.14 -5.36 -4.95
C TRP A 48 7.73 -5.00 -5.42
N LEU A 49 6.98 -5.93 -6.06
CA LEU A 49 5.59 -5.66 -6.38
C LEU A 49 4.71 -5.62 -5.13
N VAL A 50 5.01 -6.44 -4.13
CA VAL A 50 4.32 -6.38 -2.84
C VAL A 50 4.60 -5.05 -2.16
N VAL A 51 5.86 -4.63 -2.11
CA VAL A 51 6.25 -3.35 -1.48
C VAL A 51 5.60 -2.19 -2.20
N LEU A 52 5.68 -2.14 -3.52
CA LEU A 52 5.08 -1.08 -4.34
C LEU A 52 3.58 -0.97 -4.08
N SER A 53 2.87 -2.09 -4.15
CA SER A 53 1.43 -2.12 -3.96
C SER A 53 1.03 -1.63 -2.58
N ALA A 54 1.72 -2.09 -1.55
CA ALA A 54 1.45 -1.65 -0.18
C ALA A 54 1.74 -0.17 0.01
N CYS A 55 2.82 0.34 -0.57
CA CYS A 55 3.14 1.78 -0.48
C CYS A 55 2.04 2.64 -1.08
N TYR A 56 1.46 2.22 -2.20
CA TYR A 56 0.44 3.03 -2.89
C TYR A 56 -0.96 2.88 -2.28
N PHE A 57 -1.25 1.78 -1.58
CA PHE A 57 -2.60 1.52 -1.08
C PHE A 57 -2.74 1.52 0.43
N HIS A 58 -1.65 1.71 1.18
CA HIS A 58 -1.72 1.64 2.64
C HIS A 58 -2.65 2.69 3.26
N ASP A 59 -2.85 3.83 2.60
CA ASP A 59 -3.71 4.91 3.07
C ASP A 59 -5.03 5.00 2.30
N ILE A 60 -5.43 3.95 1.58
CA ILE A 60 -6.65 3.99 0.77
C ILE A 60 -7.90 4.17 1.64
N VAL A 61 -7.84 3.73 2.89
CA VAL A 61 -8.84 4.04 3.91
C VAL A 61 -8.17 4.85 4.99
N SER A 62 -8.69 6.05 5.26
CA SER A 62 -8.14 6.93 6.27
C SER A 62 -9.27 7.41 7.17
N LEU A 63 -9.17 7.12 8.46
CA LEU A 63 -10.16 7.55 9.44
C LEU A 63 -9.61 8.73 10.23
N ALA A 64 -10.51 9.63 10.66
CA ALA A 64 -10.14 10.80 11.45
C ALA A 64 -9.45 10.37 12.75
N LYS A 65 -8.54 11.22 13.28
CA LYS A 65 -7.79 10.92 14.50
C LYS A 65 -8.68 10.61 15.69
N ASN A 66 -9.85 11.24 15.76
CA ASN A 66 -10.80 11.04 16.85
C ASN A 66 -11.83 9.97 16.55
N HIS A 67 -11.73 9.28 15.42
CA HIS A 67 -12.68 8.22 15.07
C HIS A 67 -12.46 7.01 15.98
N PRO A 68 -13.55 6.41 16.53
CA PRO A 68 -13.43 5.27 17.45
C PRO A 68 -12.74 4.05 16.85
N GLN A 69 -12.81 3.90 15.51
CA GLN A 69 -12.23 2.77 14.79
C GLN A 69 -10.90 3.12 14.11
N ARG A 70 -10.28 4.23 14.48
CA ARG A 70 -9.05 4.68 13.84
C ARG A 70 -7.95 3.62 13.84
N HIS A 71 -7.85 2.85 14.92
CA HIS A 71 -6.86 1.77 15.06
C HIS A 71 -7.08 0.64 14.06
N ARG A 72 -8.22 0.62 13.37
CA ARG A 72 -8.54 -0.39 12.36
C ARG A 72 -8.36 0.11 10.94
N SER A 73 -7.89 1.34 10.74
CA SER A 73 -7.72 1.92 9.41
C SER A 73 -6.89 1.04 8.48
N SER A 74 -5.78 0.50 8.99
CA SER A 74 -4.90 -0.33 8.17
C SER A 74 -5.56 -1.66 7.79
N ILE A 75 -6.34 -2.24 8.71
CA ILE A 75 -7.07 -3.48 8.43
C ILE A 75 -8.13 -3.23 7.36
N LEU A 76 -8.85 -2.11 7.47
CA LEU A 76 -9.86 -1.73 6.47
C LEU A 76 -9.20 -1.42 5.12
N ALA A 77 -8.04 -0.76 5.13
CA ALA A 77 -7.30 -0.46 3.91
C ALA A 77 -6.86 -1.75 3.21
N ALA A 78 -6.40 -2.75 3.97
CA ALA A 78 -6.02 -4.03 3.39
C ALA A 78 -7.20 -4.74 2.73
N ALA A 79 -8.35 -4.75 3.40
CA ALA A 79 -9.56 -5.37 2.85
C ALA A 79 -10.02 -4.66 1.58
N GLU A 80 -10.01 -3.33 1.57
CA GLU A 80 -10.39 -2.55 0.40
C GLU A 80 -9.41 -2.78 -0.75
N THR A 81 -8.12 -2.84 -0.45
CA THR A 81 -7.08 -3.10 -1.46
C THR A 81 -7.32 -4.44 -2.15
N ARG A 82 -7.65 -5.48 -1.39
CA ARG A 82 -7.95 -6.79 -1.96
C ARG A 82 -9.11 -6.70 -2.95
N CYS A 83 -10.19 -6.01 -2.55
CA CYS A 83 -11.36 -5.83 -3.42
C CYS A 83 -10.99 -5.07 -4.70
N ILE A 84 -10.22 -4.00 -4.58
CA ILE A 84 -9.79 -3.19 -5.72
C ILE A 84 -8.97 -4.03 -6.69
N PHE A 85 -7.99 -4.79 -6.17
CA PHE A 85 -7.11 -5.57 -7.03
C PHE A 85 -7.86 -6.67 -7.77
N LEU A 86 -8.77 -7.36 -7.08
CA LEU A 86 -9.55 -8.43 -7.72
C LEU A 86 -10.52 -7.89 -8.77
N ARG A 87 -11.05 -6.69 -8.56
CA ARG A 87 -12.01 -6.07 -9.47
C ARG A 87 -11.31 -5.32 -10.62
N ASP A 88 -10.31 -4.50 -10.31
CA ASP A 88 -9.78 -3.52 -11.25
C ASP A 88 -8.40 -3.88 -11.82
N PHE A 89 -7.68 -4.81 -11.21
CA PHE A 89 -6.38 -5.27 -11.68
C PHE A 89 -6.36 -6.80 -11.85
N PRO A 90 -7.21 -7.33 -12.75
CA PRO A 90 -7.30 -8.79 -12.90
C PRO A 90 -6.01 -9.45 -13.38
N ASP A 91 -5.13 -8.70 -14.03
CA ASP A 91 -3.85 -9.21 -14.52
C ASP A 91 -2.75 -9.19 -13.47
N PHE A 92 -3.01 -8.59 -12.31
CA PHE A 92 -2.04 -8.59 -11.22
C PHE A 92 -1.97 -9.99 -10.58
N PRO A 93 -0.76 -10.50 -10.27
CA PRO A 93 -0.62 -11.84 -9.69
C PRO A 93 -1.37 -11.97 -8.36
N ALA A 94 -2.45 -12.74 -8.35
CA ALA A 94 -3.32 -12.88 -7.19
C ALA A 94 -2.60 -13.50 -5.98
N GLU A 95 -1.59 -14.32 -6.22
CA GLU A 95 -0.81 -14.96 -5.15
C GLU A 95 -0.02 -13.96 -4.30
N LYS A 96 0.14 -12.72 -4.77
CA LYS A 96 0.84 -11.67 -4.03
C LYS A 96 -0.09 -10.89 -3.09
N LEU A 97 -1.42 -11.07 -3.21
CA LEU A 97 -2.38 -10.29 -2.43
C LEU A 97 -2.25 -10.51 -0.93
N ALA A 98 -2.00 -11.74 -0.50
CA ALA A 98 -1.83 -12.02 0.93
C ALA A 98 -0.68 -11.21 1.54
N GLY A 99 0.45 -11.16 0.84
CA GLY A 99 1.61 -10.38 1.28
C GLY A 99 1.34 -8.88 1.28
N ILE A 100 0.62 -8.39 0.28
CA ILE A 100 0.24 -6.97 0.20
C ILE A 100 -0.67 -6.61 1.36
N CYS A 101 -1.70 -7.40 1.62
CA CYS A 101 -2.64 -7.15 2.71
C CYS A 101 -1.92 -7.16 4.07
N HIS A 102 -1.02 -8.13 4.29
CA HIS A 102 -0.25 -8.18 5.52
C HIS A 102 0.62 -6.93 5.69
N ALA A 103 1.30 -6.49 4.63
CA ALA A 103 2.14 -5.29 4.69
C ALA A 103 1.32 -4.04 5.02
N ILE A 104 0.12 -3.93 4.45
CA ILE A 104 -0.78 -2.81 4.74
C ILE A 104 -1.27 -2.87 6.18
N GLU A 105 -1.73 -4.03 6.64
CA GLU A 105 -2.21 -4.19 8.02
C GLU A 105 -1.14 -3.84 9.05
N ALA A 106 0.08 -4.29 8.80
CA ALA A 106 1.19 -4.14 9.74
C ALA A 106 1.89 -2.78 9.68
N HIS A 107 1.56 -1.93 8.68
CA HIS A 107 2.25 -0.65 8.56
C HIS A 107 1.92 0.31 9.71
N SER A 108 0.78 0.16 10.34
CA SER A 108 0.32 1.03 11.42
C SER A 108 0.60 0.40 12.77
N PHE A 109 1.35 1.09 13.62
CA PHE A 109 1.61 0.63 14.98
C PHE A 109 0.33 0.52 15.81
N SER A 110 -0.67 1.37 15.55
CA SER A 110 -1.91 1.36 16.32
C SER A 110 -2.76 0.11 16.09
N ALA A 111 -2.56 -0.59 14.96
CA ALA A 111 -3.25 -1.85 14.71
C ALA A 111 -2.67 -3.01 15.49
N LYS A 112 -1.46 -2.87 16.04
CA LYS A 112 -0.75 -3.87 16.86
C LYS A 112 -0.53 -5.19 16.12
N ILE A 113 -0.35 -5.13 14.81
CA ILE A 113 -0.03 -6.29 13.99
C ILE A 113 1.47 -6.25 13.68
N ALA A 114 2.20 -7.26 14.15
CA ALA A 114 3.63 -7.32 13.93
C ALA A 114 3.94 -7.66 12.48
N PRO A 115 4.88 -6.96 11.82
CA PRO A 115 5.29 -7.32 10.46
C PRO A 115 6.12 -8.61 10.51
N THR A 116 5.66 -9.64 9.79
CA THR A 116 6.31 -10.95 9.77
C THR A 116 7.03 -11.25 8.47
N THR A 117 6.92 -10.36 7.47
CA THR A 117 7.63 -10.52 6.21
C THR A 117 8.62 -9.36 6.02
N PRO A 118 9.70 -9.55 5.24
CA PRO A 118 10.63 -8.46 4.97
C PRO A 118 9.94 -7.30 4.25
N GLU A 119 8.97 -7.59 3.36
CA GLU A 119 8.20 -6.55 2.68
C GLU A 119 7.42 -5.69 3.70
N ALA A 120 6.74 -6.34 4.64
CA ALA A 120 5.95 -5.63 5.65
C ALA A 120 6.83 -4.75 6.53
N LYS A 121 8.03 -5.22 6.89
CA LYS A 121 8.96 -4.43 7.69
C LYS A 121 9.42 -3.18 6.95
N ILE A 122 9.71 -3.29 5.66
CA ILE A 122 10.10 -2.16 4.84
C ILE A 122 8.97 -1.13 4.76
N VAL A 123 7.74 -1.58 4.52
CA VAL A 123 6.58 -0.69 4.41
C VAL A 123 6.32 0.03 5.73
N GLN A 124 6.45 -0.67 6.85
CA GLN A 124 6.26 -0.05 8.17
C GLN A 124 7.26 1.06 8.41
N ASP A 125 8.51 0.88 7.99
CA ASP A 125 9.59 1.85 8.22
C ASP A 125 9.62 2.97 7.19
N ALA A 126 8.96 2.77 6.06
CA ALA A 126 8.89 3.79 5.03
C ALA A 126 7.84 4.84 5.39
#